data_634ec3ae335029f6fb6a93edf828675a
#
_entry.id   634ec3ae335029f6fb6a93edf828675a
#
_cell.length_a   1.000
_cell.length_b   1.000
_cell.length_c   1.000
_cell.angle_alpha   90.00
_cell.angle_beta   90.00
_cell.angle_gamma   90.00
#
_symmetry.space_group_name_H-M   'P 1'
#
loop_
_entity.id
_entity.type
_entity.pdbx_description
1 polymer ?
#
loop_
_entity_poly.entity_id
_entity_poly.type
_entity_poly.pdbx_seq_one_letter_code
_entity_poly.pdbx_strand_id
1 'polypeptide(L)' 'MNKSDFITIFELTLISANLDIISLSLVDDNTAQITFKGGGTRRVNIEADSHSAIILDVMKHVY' A
#
# COMPACT_ATOMS: atom_id res chain seq x y z
N MET A 1 4.23 5.05 15.40
CA MET A 1 3.47 5.28 14.16
C MET A 1 2.47 4.17 13.98
N ASN A 2 1.21 4.50 13.78
CA ASN A 2 0.19 3.48 13.52
C ASN A 2 0.15 3.10 12.04
N LYS A 3 -0.59 2.04 11.69
CA LYS A 3 -0.65 1.57 10.31
C LYS A 3 -1.20 2.64 9.35
N SER A 4 -2.18 3.41 9.79
CA SER A 4 -2.78 4.45 8.95
C SER A 4 -1.76 5.52 8.56
N ASP A 5 -0.99 6.00 9.52
CA ASP A 5 0.06 7.00 9.26
C ASP A 5 1.16 6.42 8.36
N PHE A 6 1.54 5.18 8.63
CA PHE A 6 2.56 4.50 7.84
C PHE A 6 2.11 4.34 6.38
N ILE A 7 0.86 3.92 6.16
CA ILE A 7 0.31 3.74 4.81
C ILE A 7 0.29 5.08 4.07
N THR A 8 -0.06 6.17 4.75
CA THR A 8 -0.06 7.50 4.13
C THR A 8 1.33 7.91 3.66
N ILE A 9 2.34 7.68 4.48
CA ILE A 9 3.73 7.99 4.13
C ILE A 9 4.20 7.09 2.99
N PHE A 10 3.88 5.81 3.06
CA PHE A 10 4.27 4.84 2.04
C PHE A 10 3.61 5.15 0.69
N GLU A 11 2.35 5.59 0.72
CA GLU A 11 1.65 6.05 -0.49
C GLU A 11 2.43 7.16 -1.19
N LEU A 12 2.84 8.18 -0.43
CA LEU A 12 3.63 9.28 -1.00
C LEU A 12 4.95 8.77 -1.59
N THR A 13 5.59 7.84 -0.92
CA THR A 13 6.84 7.25 -1.39
C THR A 13 6.64 6.51 -2.72
N LEU A 14 5.60 5.70 -2.82
CA LEU A 14 5.31 4.94 -4.05
C LEU A 14 4.94 5.86 -5.21
N ILE A 15 4.15 6.90 -4.96
CA ILE A 15 3.79 7.88 -5.99
C ILE A 15 5.04 8.62 -6.46
N SER A 16 5.89 9.03 -5.52
CA SER A 16 7.13 9.74 -5.84
C SER A 16 8.12 8.86 -6.62
N ALA A 17 8.07 7.55 -6.43
CA ALA A 17 8.90 6.60 -7.16
C ALA A 17 8.37 6.32 -8.57
N ASN A 18 7.23 6.89 -8.94
CA ASN A 18 6.64 6.77 -10.28
C ASN A 18 6.33 5.32 -10.68
N LEU A 19 5.66 4.59 -9.79
CA LEU A 19 5.38 3.16 -9.93
C LEU A 19 3.98 2.86 -10.49
N ASP A 20 3.40 3.74 -11.28
CA ASP A 20 2.06 3.59 -11.85
C ASP A 20 0.95 3.43 -10.80
N ILE A 21 1.16 3.96 -9.62
CA ILE A 21 0.21 3.92 -8.51
C ILE A 21 -0.43 5.29 -8.33
N ILE A 22 -1.75 5.33 -8.21
CA ILE A 22 -2.49 6.54 -7.90
C ILE A 22 -2.67 6.70 -6.40
N SER A 23 -2.99 5.59 -5.71
CA SER A 23 -3.24 5.66 -4.28
C SER A 23 -2.95 4.34 -3.58
N LEU A 24 -2.68 4.45 -2.30
CA LEU A 24 -2.57 3.34 -1.35
C LEU A 24 -3.32 3.76 -0.10
N SER A 25 -4.31 2.98 0.32
CA SER A 25 -5.14 3.32 1.46
C SER A 25 -5.54 2.09 2.23
N LEU A 26 -5.98 2.27 3.48
CA LEU A 26 -6.57 1.19 4.26
C LEU A 26 -8.05 1.09 3.94
N VAL A 27 -8.49 -0.12 3.59
CA VAL A 27 -9.91 -0.44 3.44
C VAL A 27 -10.51 -0.69 4.84
N ASP A 28 -9.73 -1.41 5.66
CA ASP A 28 -10.03 -1.64 7.07
C ASP A 28 -8.69 -1.80 7.81
N ASP A 29 -8.73 -2.18 9.09
CA ASP A 29 -7.52 -2.28 9.91
C ASP A 29 -6.55 -3.36 9.43
N ASN A 30 -7.00 -4.27 8.58
CA ASN A 30 -6.26 -5.46 8.18
C ASN A 30 -5.93 -5.50 6.69
N THR A 31 -6.45 -4.57 5.90
CA THR A 31 -6.36 -4.65 4.44
C THR A 31 -5.97 -3.31 3.84
N ALA A 32 -4.91 -3.31 3.05
CA ALA A 32 -4.51 -2.16 2.24
C ALA A 32 -5.01 -2.34 0.81
N GLN A 33 -5.36 -1.25 0.16
CA GLN A 33 -5.78 -1.25 -1.24
C GLN A 33 -4.86 -0.37 -2.07
N ILE A 34 -4.37 -0.94 -3.15
CA ILE A 34 -3.55 -0.24 -4.14
C ILE A 34 -4.44 0.09 -5.34
N THR A 35 -4.41 1.35 -5.78
CA THR A 35 -5.10 1.77 -7.01
C THR A 35 -4.05 2.15 -8.04
N PHE A 36 -4.14 1.55 -9.22
CA PHE A 36 -3.19 1.76 -10.31
C PHE A 36 -3.70 2.79 -11.30
N LYS A 37 -2.79 3.45 -12.02
CA LYS A 37 -3.13 4.47 -13.03
C LYS A 37 -4.04 3.93 -14.13
N GLY A 38 -3.95 2.63 -14.43
CA GLY A 38 -4.81 2.00 -15.42
C GLY A 38 -6.24 1.71 -14.93
N GLY A 39 -6.56 2.03 -13.68
CA GLY A 39 -7.88 1.84 -13.10
C GLY A 39 -8.07 0.52 -12.35
N GLY A 40 -7.08 -0.36 -12.36
CA GLY A 40 -7.12 -1.60 -11.59
C GLY A 40 -6.86 -1.36 -10.12
N THR A 41 -7.37 -2.24 -9.27
CA THR A 41 -7.11 -2.21 -7.83
C THR A 41 -6.67 -3.58 -7.34
N ARG A 42 -5.89 -3.60 -6.26
CA ARG A 42 -5.52 -4.83 -5.57
C ARG A 42 -5.62 -4.63 -4.07
N ARG A 43 -6.05 -5.67 -3.38
CA ARG A 43 -6.12 -5.65 -1.92
C ARG A 43 -5.07 -6.58 -1.36
N VAL A 44 -4.40 -6.12 -0.29
CA VAL A 44 -3.29 -6.82 0.35
C VAL A 44 -3.64 -6.99 1.82
N ASN A 45 -3.63 -8.23 2.30
CA ASN A 45 -3.84 -8.50 3.73
C ASN A 45 -2.58 -8.14 4.50
N ILE A 46 -2.71 -7.23 5.47
CA ILE A 46 -1.60 -6.76 6.30
C ILE A 46 -1.88 -6.96 7.79
N GLU A 47 -2.80 -7.85 8.13
CA GLU A 47 -3.29 -8.00 9.51
C GLU A 47 -2.17 -8.24 10.52
N ALA A 48 -1.25 -9.15 10.24
CA ALA A 48 -0.18 -9.52 11.15
C ALA A 48 1.14 -8.85 10.81
N ASP A 49 1.13 -7.89 9.88
CA ASP A 49 2.37 -7.36 9.34
C ASP A 49 2.98 -6.29 10.24
N SER A 50 4.30 -6.38 10.43
CA SER A 50 5.12 -5.24 10.85
C SER A 50 5.18 -4.23 9.69
N HIS A 51 5.70 -3.03 9.94
CA HIS A 51 5.83 -2.02 8.89
C HIS A 51 6.69 -2.54 7.72
N SER A 52 7.80 -3.22 8.02
CA SER A 52 8.65 -3.79 6.96
C SER A 52 7.94 -4.90 6.20
N ALA A 53 7.12 -5.72 6.86
CA ALA A 53 6.34 -6.75 6.18
C ALA A 53 5.28 -6.14 5.27
N ILE A 54 4.67 -5.03 5.68
CA ILE A 54 3.73 -4.29 4.81
C ILE A 54 4.43 -3.85 3.53
N ILE A 55 5.62 -3.29 3.64
CA ILE A 55 6.40 -2.89 2.47
C ILE A 55 6.60 -4.07 1.52
N LEU A 56 7.05 -5.20 2.05
CA LEU A 56 7.32 -6.38 1.23
C LEU A 56 6.04 -6.91 0.56
N ASP A 57 4.94 -6.99 1.31
CA ASP A 57 3.69 -7.50 0.77
C ASP A 57 3.11 -6.59 -0.30
N VAL A 58 3.14 -5.28 -0.09
CA VAL A 58 2.68 -4.31 -1.08
C VAL A 58 3.54 -4.39 -2.33
N MET A 59 4.85 -4.43 -2.19
CA MET A 59 5.76 -4.46 -3.34
C MET A 59 5.58 -5.72 -4.18
N LYS A 60 5.22 -6.85 -3.58
CA LYS A 60 4.90 -8.07 -4.33
C LYS A 60 3.72 -7.89 -5.28
N HIS A 61 2.80 -6.99 -4.95
CA HIS A 61 1.63 -6.72 -5.77
C HIS A 61 1.84 -5.59 -6.77
N VAL A 62 2.92 -4.82 -6.62
CA VAL A 62 3.29 -3.74 -7.53
C VAL A 62 4.13 -4.27 -8.69
N TYR A 63 4.96 -5.23 -8.42
CA TYR A 63 5.80 -5.89 -9.43
C TYR A 63 5.26 -7.31 -9.75
#